data_200fdf21697e0353410c2fa610710ed9
#
_entry.id   200fdf21697e0353410c2fa610710ed9
#
_cell.length_a   1.000
_cell.length_b   1.000
_cell.length_c   1.000
_cell.angle_alpha   90.00
_cell.angle_beta   90.00
_cell.angle_gamma   90.00
#
_symmetry.space_group_name_H-M   'P 1'
#
loop_
_entity.id
_entity.type
_entity.pdbx_description
1 polymer ?
#
loop_
_entity_poly.entity_id
_entity_poly.type
_entity_poly.pdbx_seq_one_letter_code
_entity_poly.pdbx_strand_id
1 'polypeptide(L)'
;MNLDKTFDYHIHIGQFYEDYFEPHKAIETLSTNGLKGCWFSSTTSCMSWSNGTEKTYLRNHIRDEVKEALETAKKLNFEAKAFYWVNLDEYLQEIDKKECTLQNYFISSINEVEYYGIKIHTRFNYWDIKNENVIEIFNLVCEYAKDHNMPILIHCGPDECDRPDRFEKWFEEYNEVRFILAHMRPVDTTIKMMKKYNNVWTDTAFAPDESVEKVFSEELGDRVLYGTDYPLNKEVYLTDLNNG
;
A
#
# COMPACT_ATOMS: atom_id res chain seq x y z
N MET A 1 -15.22 19.91 5.87
CA MET A 1 -14.22 18.86 5.58
C MET A 1 -13.27 19.45 4.54
N ASN A 2 -11.99 19.57 4.84
CA ASN A 2 -10.99 20.12 3.91
C ASN A 2 -9.89 19.08 3.69
N LEU A 3 -10.13 18.15 2.75
CA LEU A 3 -9.18 17.14 2.33
C LEU A 3 -8.48 17.65 1.06
N ASP A 4 -7.14 17.66 1.06
CA ASP A 4 -6.39 18.02 -0.15
C ASP A 4 -6.46 16.86 -1.17
N LYS A 5 -7.22 17.08 -2.23
CA LYS A 5 -7.40 16.14 -3.34
C LYS A 5 -6.40 16.36 -4.49
N THR A 6 -5.39 17.20 -4.30
CA THR A 6 -4.39 17.44 -5.35
C THR A 6 -3.32 16.35 -5.45
N PHE A 7 -3.27 15.44 -4.48
CA PHE A 7 -2.35 14.33 -4.43
C PHE A 7 -3.11 13.04 -4.07
N ASP A 8 -2.93 11.99 -4.86
CA ASP A 8 -3.56 10.68 -4.62
C ASP A 8 -2.58 9.74 -3.91
N TYR A 9 -2.86 9.44 -2.66
CA TYR A 9 -1.95 8.64 -1.82
C TYR A 9 -2.16 7.13 -1.93
N HIS A 10 -3.08 6.65 -2.81
CA HIS A 10 -3.34 5.23 -2.95
C HIS A 10 -3.86 4.88 -4.35
N ILE A 11 -2.94 4.51 -5.24
CA ILE A 11 -3.28 4.00 -6.57
C ILE A 11 -2.51 2.71 -6.88
N HIS A 12 -2.89 2.06 -7.97
CA HIS A 12 -2.31 0.82 -8.43
C HIS A 12 -1.89 0.86 -9.91
N ILE A 13 -0.88 0.08 -10.23
CA ILE A 13 -0.42 -0.21 -11.60
C ILE A 13 -0.21 -1.72 -11.75
N GLY A 14 0.01 -2.19 -12.97
CA GLY A 14 0.36 -3.58 -13.23
C GLY A 14 -0.83 -4.52 -13.39
N GLN A 15 -0.59 -5.80 -13.22
CA GLN A 15 -1.60 -6.85 -13.46
C GLN A 15 -2.52 -7.04 -12.26
N PHE A 16 -3.84 -7.02 -12.51
CA PHE A 16 -4.85 -7.39 -11.53
C PHE A 16 -5.88 -8.30 -12.18
N TYR A 17 -5.82 -9.60 -11.90
CA TYR A 17 -6.56 -10.66 -12.59
C TYR A 17 -6.36 -10.60 -14.11
N GLU A 18 -7.42 -10.36 -14.89
CA GLU A 18 -7.39 -10.26 -16.35
C GLU A 18 -7.04 -8.84 -16.83
N ASP A 19 -7.11 -7.83 -15.97
CA ASP A 19 -6.83 -6.44 -16.29
C ASP A 19 -5.35 -6.11 -16.11
N TYR A 20 -4.75 -5.42 -17.09
CA TYR A 20 -3.42 -4.84 -16.97
C TYR A 20 -3.50 -3.32 -16.98
N PHE A 21 -3.07 -2.71 -15.88
CA PHE A 21 -3.04 -1.27 -15.71
C PHE A 21 -1.66 -0.74 -16.11
N GLU A 22 -1.56 -0.30 -17.37
CA GLU A 22 -0.30 0.17 -17.94
C GLU A 22 0.28 1.32 -17.11
N PRO A 23 1.53 1.19 -16.60
CA PRO A 23 2.11 2.15 -15.65
C PRO A 23 2.13 3.59 -16.19
N HIS A 24 2.57 3.80 -17.44
CA HIS A 24 2.61 5.13 -18.04
C HIS A 24 1.21 5.74 -18.18
N LYS A 25 0.20 4.95 -18.63
CA LYS A 25 -1.18 5.44 -18.75
C LYS A 25 -1.80 5.84 -17.42
N ALA A 26 -1.52 5.11 -16.35
CA ALA A 26 -1.98 5.48 -15.03
C ALA A 26 -1.46 6.86 -14.62
N ILE A 27 -0.15 7.07 -14.74
CA ILE A 27 0.49 8.36 -14.41
C ILE A 27 0.02 9.50 -15.33
N GLU A 28 -0.08 9.27 -16.64
CA GLU A 28 -0.58 10.25 -17.61
C GLU A 28 -2.03 10.67 -17.28
N THR A 29 -2.88 9.70 -16.94
CA THR A 29 -4.28 9.95 -16.57
C THR A 29 -4.36 10.85 -15.35
N LEU A 30 -3.62 10.55 -14.28
CA LEU A 30 -3.62 11.35 -13.06
C LEU A 30 -3.13 12.78 -13.32
N SER A 31 -2.01 12.91 -14.03
CA SER A 31 -1.43 14.21 -14.40
C SER A 31 -2.37 15.04 -15.25
N THR A 32 -3.02 14.44 -16.27
CA THR A 32 -3.97 15.11 -17.17
C THR A 32 -5.23 15.57 -16.42
N ASN A 33 -5.65 14.86 -15.38
CA ASN A 33 -6.77 15.24 -14.53
C ASN A 33 -6.39 16.23 -13.42
N GLY A 34 -5.20 16.82 -13.48
CA GLY A 34 -4.80 17.94 -12.64
C GLY A 34 -4.26 17.59 -11.27
N LEU A 35 -3.99 16.30 -11.00
CA LEU A 35 -3.28 15.93 -9.78
C LEU A 35 -1.80 16.37 -9.88
N LYS A 36 -1.21 16.63 -8.73
CA LYS A 36 0.21 17.02 -8.61
C LYS A 36 1.12 15.81 -8.39
N GLY A 37 0.55 14.72 -7.87
CA GLY A 37 1.31 13.51 -7.60
C GLY A 37 0.48 12.36 -7.10
N CYS A 38 1.15 11.21 -6.93
CA CYS A 38 0.54 10.01 -6.34
C CYS A 38 1.54 9.12 -5.61
N TRP A 39 1.00 8.27 -4.73
CA TRP A 39 1.67 7.06 -4.26
C TRP A 39 1.06 5.85 -4.95
N PHE A 40 1.90 4.92 -5.38
CA PHE A 40 1.44 3.76 -6.11
C PHE A 40 2.14 2.47 -5.71
N SER A 41 1.47 1.34 -5.94
CA SER A 41 2.05 0.00 -5.82
C SER A 41 1.63 -0.88 -6.99
N SER A 42 2.51 -1.83 -7.39
CA SER A 42 2.17 -2.77 -8.46
C SER A 42 1.33 -3.93 -7.92
N THR A 43 0.13 -4.10 -8.48
CA THR A 43 -0.75 -5.24 -8.21
C THR A 43 -0.22 -6.56 -8.77
N THR A 44 0.71 -6.51 -9.73
CA THR A 44 1.44 -7.69 -10.21
C THR A 44 2.10 -8.45 -9.06
N SER A 45 2.50 -7.74 -8.01
CA SER A 45 3.09 -8.32 -6.80
C SER A 45 2.17 -9.31 -6.07
N CYS A 46 0.84 -9.14 -6.15
CA CYS A 46 -0.10 -10.04 -5.48
C CYS A 46 -0.60 -11.18 -6.38
N MET A 47 -0.56 -11.01 -7.71
CA MET A 47 -1.17 -11.96 -8.65
C MET A 47 -0.26 -13.12 -9.04
N SER A 48 1.01 -12.91 -8.94
CA SER A 48 2.02 -13.65 -9.67
C SER A 48 2.38 -15.02 -9.10
N TRP A 49 2.08 -15.27 -7.83
CA TRP A 49 2.60 -16.46 -7.13
C TRP A 49 1.64 -17.65 -7.17
N SER A 50 0.36 -17.41 -7.45
CA SER A 50 -0.66 -18.46 -7.52
C SER A 50 -0.56 -19.36 -8.76
N ASN A 51 0.16 -18.93 -9.81
CA ASN A 51 0.16 -19.56 -11.12
C ASN A 51 1.46 -20.27 -11.51
N GLY A 52 2.40 -20.48 -10.59
CA GLY A 52 3.65 -21.21 -10.84
C GLY A 52 4.64 -20.54 -11.80
N THR A 53 4.50 -19.24 -12.02
CA THR A 53 5.40 -18.45 -12.87
C THR A 53 6.78 -18.29 -12.19
N GLU A 54 7.86 -18.24 -12.98
CA GLU A 54 9.22 -18.10 -12.43
C GLU A 54 9.41 -16.79 -11.67
N LYS A 55 9.87 -16.86 -10.43
CA LYS A 55 10.10 -15.72 -9.53
C LYS A 55 10.91 -14.58 -10.16
N THR A 56 11.99 -14.93 -10.85
CA THR A 56 12.88 -13.94 -11.48
C THR A 56 12.17 -13.13 -12.54
N TYR A 57 11.32 -13.78 -13.34
CA TYR A 57 10.52 -13.11 -14.37
C TYR A 57 9.61 -12.06 -13.74
N LEU A 58 8.89 -12.44 -12.70
CA LEU A 58 7.93 -11.58 -12.02
C LEU A 58 8.57 -10.38 -11.33
N ARG A 59 9.69 -10.59 -10.64
CA ARG A 59 10.44 -9.48 -10.02
C ARG A 59 10.94 -8.51 -11.06
N ASN A 60 11.50 -8.99 -12.16
CA ASN A 60 11.94 -8.13 -13.25
C ASN A 60 10.76 -7.35 -13.83
N HIS A 61 9.61 -8.00 -14.00
CA HIS A 61 8.41 -7.36 -14.53
C HIS A 61 7.89 -6.26 -13.59
N ILE A 62 7.73 -6.56 -12.29
CA ILE A 62 7.33 -5.58 -11.26
C ILE A 62 8.30 -4.40 -11.23
N ARG A 63 9.60 -4.68 -11.23
CA ARG A 63 10.63 -3.64 -11.26
C ARG A 63 10.51 -2.75 -12.50
N ASP A 64 10.29 -3.34 -13.65
CA ASP A 64 10.18 -2.60 -14.92
C ASP A 64 8.89 -1.76 -14.95
N GLU A 65 7.75 -2.26 -14.44
CA GLU A 65 6.52 -1.50 -14.23
C GLU A 65 6.74 -0.27 -13.33
N VAL A 66 7.40 -0.47 -12.20
CA VAL A 66 7.68 0.62 -11.24
C VAL A 66 8.60 1.66 -11.88
N LYS A 67 9.65 1.23 -12.59
CA LYS A 67 10.56 2.15 -13.31
C LYS A 67 9.83 2.93 -14.38
N GLU A 68 9.00 2.28 -15.18
CA GLU A 68 8.21 2.94 -16.22
C GLU A 68 7.31 4.04 -15.64
N ALA A 69 6.61 3.76 -14.52
CA ALA A 69 5.78 4.75 -13.84
C ALA A 69 6.61 5.96 -13.35
N LEU A 70 7.74 5.71 -12.68
CA LEU A 70 8.60 6.76 -12.15
C LEU A 70 9.25 7.60 -13.27
N GLU A 71 9.68 6.98 -14.37
CA GLU A 71 10.23 7.67 -15.54
C GLU A 71 9.17 8.53 -16.24
N THR A 72 7.94 8.03 -16.36
CA THR A 72 6.81 8.77 -16.92
C THR A 72 6.47 9.97 -16.05
N ALA A 73 6.39 9.80 -14.75
CA ALA A 73 6.15 10.87 -13.80
C ALA A 73 7.23 11.98 -13.92
N LYS A 74 8.50 11.59 -14.01
CA LYS A 74 9.61 12.53 -14.19
C LYS A 74 9.48 13.33 -15.47
N LYS A 75 9.10 12.70 -16.58
CA LYS A 75 8.88 13.38 -17.89
C LYS A 75 7.76 14.41 -17.82
N LEU A 76 6.72 14.12 -17.02
CA LEU A 76 5.54 14.99 -16.86
C LEU A 76 5.69 16.04 -15.74
N ASN A 77 6.81 16.07 -15.03
CA ASN A 77 7.00 16.86 -13.81
C ASN A 77 5.90 16.57 -12.77
N PHE A 78 5.54 15.30 -12.64
CA PHE A 78 4.52 14.78 -11.73
C PHE A 78 5.21 14.05 -10.55
N GLU A 79 4.80 14.31 -9.31
CA GLU A 79 5.40 13.66 -8.14
C GLU A 79 4.82 12.26 -7.96
N ALA A 80 5.60 11.23 -8.28
CA ALA A 80 5.19 9.83 -8.05
C ALA A 80 6.13 9.13 -7.07
N LYS A 81 5.58 8.37 -6.15
CA LYS A 81 6.33 7.60 -5.14
C LYS A 81 5.84 6.15 -5.13
N ALA A 82 6.77 5.23 -5.32
CA ALA A 82 6.50 3.80 -5.35
C ALA A 82 6.48 3.19 -3.94
N PHE A 83 5.56 2.24 -3.72
CA PHE A 83 5.51 1.40 -2.53
C PHE A 83 5.92 -0.03 -2.90
N TYR A 84 6.85 -0.59 -2.14
CA TYR A 84 7.23 -1.99 -2.25
C TYR A 84 6.12 -2.88 -1.68
N TRP A 85 5.49 -3.68 -2.52
CA TRP A 85 4.47 -4.62 -2.08
C TRP A 85 5.11 -5.92 -1.61
N VAL A 86 5.00 -6.21 -0.32
CA VAL A 86 5.51 -7.45 0.29
C VAL A 86 4.58 -8.60 -0.06
N ASN A 87 5.06 -9.54 -0.88
CA ASN A 87 4.34 -10.78 -1.17
C ASN A 87 4.72 -11.85 -0.13
N LEU A 88 3.82 -12.11 0.82
CA LEU A 88 4.06 -13.04 1.92
C LEU A 88 4.40 -14.46 1.43
N ASP A 89 3.72 -14.96 0.39
CA ASP A 89 3.94 -16.32 -0.13
C ASP A 89 5.36 -16.49 -0.67
N GLU A 90 5.91 -15.44 -1.26
CA GLU A 90 7.28 -15.41 -1.73
C GLU A 90 8.26 -15.57 -0.56
N TYR A 91 8.06 -14.81 0.51
CA TYR A 91 8.93 -14.86 1.68
C TYR A 91 8.85 -16.20 2.41
N LEU A 92 7.66 -16.78 2.56
CA LEU A 92 7.49 -18.10 3.15
C LEU A 92 8.20 -19.19 2.34
N GLN A 93 8.16 -19.11 1.01
CA GLN A 93 8.90 -20.03 0.14
C GLN A 93 10.44 -19.88 0.26
N GLU A 94 10.95 -18.66 0.49
CA GLU A 94 12.38 -18.45 0.68
C GLU A 94 12.87 -18.96 2.04
N ILE A 95 12.07 -18.85 3.08
CA ILE A 95 12.35 -19.48 4.39
C ILE A 95 12.54 -20.98 4.22
N ASP A 96 11.68 -21.64 3.46
CA ASP A 96 11.73 -23.09 3.23
C ASP A 96 12.99 -23.53 2.44
N LYS A 97 13.47 -22.71 1.51
CA LYS A 97 14.65 -23.01 0.69
C LYS A 97 15.96 -22.91 1.45
N LYS A 98 16.04 -22.07 2.48
CA LYS A 98 17.26 -21.83 3.30
C LYS A 98 18.49 -21.40 2.50
N GLU A 99 18.32 -20.80 1.33
CA GLU A 99 19.42 -20.35 0.46
C GLU A 99 20.04 -19.03 0.94
N CYS A 100 19.25 -18.18 1.59
CA CYS A 100 19.71 -16.94 2.22
C CYS A 100 18.90 -16.64 3.48
N THR A 101 19.34 -15.66 4.27
CA THR A 101 18.54 -15.19 5.39
C THR A 101 17.36 -14.36 4.88
N LEU A 102 16.24 -14.40 5.60
CA LEU A 102 15.06 -13.60 5.30
C LEU A 102 15.38 -12.11 5.16
N GLN A 103 16.23 -11.59 6.04
CA GLN A 103 16.70 -10.21 5.99
C GLN A 103 17.45 -9.89 4.70
N ASN A 104 18.41 -10.73 4.28
CA ASN A 104 19.15 -10.50 3.06
C ASN A 104 18.26 -10.56 1.82
N TYR A 105 17.28 -11.46 1.84
CA TYR A 105 16.29 -11.58 0.77
C TYR A 105 15.44 -10.31 0.66
N PHE A 106 14.92 -9.82 1.78
CA PHE A 106 14.14 -8.59 1.83
C PHE A 106 14.94 -7.38 1.35
N ILE A 107 16.15 -7.19 1.89
CA ILE A 107 17.02 -6.08 1.50
C ILE A 107 17.36 -6.12 0.01
N SER A 108 17.66 -7.29 -0.54
CA SER A 108 17.96 -7.42 -1.98
C SER A 108 16.75 -7.06 -2.85
N SER A 109 15.54 -7.39 -2.39
CA SER A 109 14.30 -7.15 -3.12
C SER A 109 13.87 -5.70 -3.10
N ILE A 110 13.88 -5.07 -1.93
CA ILE A 110 13.42 -3.68 -1.78
C ILE A 110 14.41 -2.67 -2.39
N ASN A 111 15.69 -3.03 -2.51
CA ASN A 111 16.73 -2.15 -3.07
C ASN A 111 16.83 -2.21 -4.61
N GLU A 112 16.00 -2.97 -5.31
CA GLU A 112 15.99 -3.01 -6.79
C GLU A 112 15.51 -1.72 -7.43
N VAL A 113 14.68 -0.94 -6.71
CA VAL A 113 14.16 0.36 -7.12
C VAL A 113 14.17 1.28 -5.89
N GLU A 114 14.13 2.59 -6.09
CA GLU A 114 13.93 3.56 -5.01
C GLU A 114 12.46 3.57 -4.58
N TYR A 115 12.16 2.80 -3.53
CA TYR A 115 10.83 2.79 -2.91
C TYR A 115 10.72 3.83 -1.80
N TYR A 116 9.58 4.48 -1.73
CA TYR A 116 9.25 5.47 -0.70
C TYR A 116 8.61 4.86 0.55
N GLY A 117 7.88 3.77 0.38
CA GLY A 117 7.14 3.09 1.44
C GLY A 117 6.94 1.61 1.15
N ILE A 118 6.25 0.94 2.06
CA ILE A 118 6.00 -0.50 1.99
C ILE A 118 4.49 -0.75 1.99
N LYS A 119 4.00 -1.60 1.09
CA LYS A 119 2.60 -2.05 1.02
C LYS A 119 2.49 -3.47 1.55
N ILE A 120 1.54 -3.68 2.46
CA ILE A 120 1.11 -4.99 2.95
C ILE A 120 -0.35 -5.19 2.59
N HIS A 121 -0.66 -6.29 1.89
CA HIS A 121 -2.03 -6.66 1.57
C HIS A 121 -2.42 -7.93 2.31
N THR A 122 -3.02 -7.77 3.46
CA THR A 122 -3.30 -8.82 4.43
C THR A 122 -4.29 -9.88 3.97
N ARG A 123 -5.15 -9.56 3.01
CA ARG A 123 -6.17 -10.48 2.47
C ARG A 123 -5.64 -11.34 1.33
N PHE A 124 -4.84 -10.79 0.40
CA PHE A 124 -4.35 -11.55 -0.74
C PHE A 124 -3.42 -12.70 -0.36
N ASN A 125 -2.59 -12.51 0.66
CA ASN A 125 -1.62 -13.51 1.09
C ASN A 125 -1.95 -14.09 2.47
N TYR A 126 -3.15 -13.85 3.00
CA TYR A 126 -3.62 -14.32 4.30
C TYR A 126 -2.56 -14.21 5.42
N TRP A 127 -2.30 -12.99 5.85
CA TRP A 127 -1.33 -12.71 6.92
C TRP A 127 -1.83 -13.20 8.27
N ASP A 128 -1.58 -14.49 8.57
CA ASP A 128 -1.90 -15.04 9.88
C ASP A 128 -0.85 -14.64 10.92
N ILE A 129 -1.13 -13.58 11.65
CA ILE A 129 -0.25 -13.07 12.72
C ILE A 129 -0.11 -13.99 13.93
N LYS A 130 -0.69 -15.20 13.91
CA LYS A 130 -0.42 -16.27 14.88
C LYS A 130 0.74 -17.16 14.41
N ASN A 131 1.10 -17.08 13.14
CA ASN A 131 2.22 -17.80 12.56
C ASN A 131 3.54 -17.07 12.84
N GLU A 132 4.51 -17.76 13.44
CA GLU A 132 5.80 -17.17 13.84
C GLU A 132 6.58 -16.60 12.64
N ASN A 133 6.56 -17.27 11.49
CA ASN A 133 7.21 -16.78 10.28
C ASN A 133 6.58 -15.48 9.76
N VAL A 134 5.25 -15.35 9.85
CA VAL A 134 4.54 -14.12 9.48
C VAL A 134 4.89 -12.99 10.43
N ILE A 135 4.99 -13.28 11.72
CA ILE A 135 5.42 -12.31 12.74
C ILE A 135 6.86 -11.84 12.45
N GLU A 136 7.76 -12.76 12.12
CA GLU A 136 9.16 -12.45 11.79
C GLU A 136 9.25 -11.53 10.57
N ILE A 137 8.50 -11.84 9.50
CA ILE A 137 8.45 -11.01 8.28
C ILE A 137 7.90 -9.61 8.62
N PHE A 138 6.84 -9.53 9.42
CA PHE A 138 6.25 -8.23 9.77
C PHE A 138 7.22 -7.39 10.62
N ASN A 139 7.91 -8.00 11.59
CA ASN A 139 8.93 -7.32 12.39
C ASN A 139 10.06 -6.80 11.50
N LEU A 140 10.57 -7.62 10.57
CA LEU A 140 11.60 -7.21 9.62
C LEU A 140 11.16 -6.00 8.77
N VAL A 141 9.92 -6.01 8.29
CA VAL A 141 9.33 -4.89 7.55
C VAL A 141 9.28 -3.63 8.41
N CYS A 142 8.84 -3.74 9.67
CA CYS A 142 8.76 -2.60 10.58
C CYS A 142 10.14 -2.04 10.96
N GLU A 143 11.13 -2.90 11.23
CA GLU A 143 12.51 -2.49 11.50
C GLU A 143 13.10 -1.73 10.31
N TYR A 144 12.96 -2.29 9.10
CA TYR A 144 13.44 -1.64 7.89
C TYR A 144 12.74 -0.29 7.65
N ALA A 145 11.41 -0.24 7.81
CA ALA A 145 10.63 0.99 7.65
C ALA A 145 11.06 2.07 8.65
N LYS A 146 11.33 1.70 9.90
CA LYS A 146 11.87 2.59 10.94
C LYS A 146 13.24 3.15 10.55
N ASP A 147 14.18 2.28 10.18
CA ASP A 147 15.57 2.66 9.87
C ASP A 147 15.67 3.57 8.63
N HIS A 148 14.72 3.44 7.69
CA HIS A 148 14.68 4.21 6.45
C HIS A 148 13.60 5.30 6.42
N ASN A 149 12.88 5.52 7.55
CA ASN A 149 11.78 6.49 7.66
C ASN A 149 10.71 6.30 6.58
N MET A 150 10.34 5.04 6.31
CA MET A 150 9.33 4.67 5.32
C MET A 150 7.95 4.50 5.97
N PRO A 151 6.86 4.98 5.36
CA PRO A 151 5.51 4.62 5.78
C PRO A 151 5.16 3.18 5.38
N ILE A 152 4.30 2.54 6.17
CA ILE A 152 3.72 1.23 5.85
C ILE A 152 2.22 1.41 5.56
N LEU A 153 1.79 1.09 4.34
CA LEU A 153 0.40 1.07 3.92
C LEU A 153 -0.17 -0.34 4.07
N ILE A 154 -1.15 -0.52 4.96
CA ILE A 154 -1.76 -1.82 5.28
C ILE A 154 -3.17 -1.86 4.71
N HIS A 155 -3.45 -2.84 3.84
CA HIS A 155 -4.84 -3.12 3.43
C HIS A 155 -5.67 -3.53 4.64
N CYS A 156 -6.81 -2.89 4.83
CA CYS A 156 -7.72 -3.17 5.94
C CYS A 156 -9.13 -3.49 5.46
N GLY A 157 -9.81 -4.37 6.20
CA GLY A 157 -11.16 -4.82 5.94
C GLY A 157 -11.83 -5.41 7.18
N PRO A 158 -13.06 -5.94 7.02
CA PRO A 158 -13.83 -6.48 8.13
C PRO A 158 -13.43 -7.92 8.53
N ASP A 159 -12.68 -8.60 7.68
CA ASP A 159 -12.33 -10.02 7.90
C ASP A 159 -11.26 -10.16 8.99
N GLU A 160 -11.19 -11.33 9.61
CA GLU A 160 -10.25 -11.55 10.71
C GLU A 160 -8.79 -11.26 10.32
N CYS A 161 -8.39 -11.56 9.06
CA CYS A 161 -7.02 -11.37 8.60
C CYS A 161 -6.65 -9.91 8.31
N ASP A 162 -7.63 -9.01 8.11
CA ASP A 162 -7.39 -7.64 7.65
C ASP A 162 -7.93 -6.55 8.59
N ARG A 163 -8.40 -6.93 9.78
CA ARG A 163 -8.84 -5.96 10.79
C ARG A 163 -7.68 -5.15 11.37
N PRO A 164 -7.80 -3.82 11.46
CA PRO A 164 -6.75 -2.93 11.96
C PRO A 164 -6.19 -3.29 13.35
N ASP A 165 -7.05 -3.70 14.28
CA ASP A 165 -6.68 -3.99 15.67
C ASP A 165 -5.76 -5.22 15.81
N ARG A 166 -5.62 -6.05 14.78
CA ARG A 166 -4.66 -7.15 14.77
C ARG A 166 -3.21 -6.69 14.77
N PHE A 167 -2.96 -5.50 14.25
CA PHE A 167 -1.62 -4.93 14.12
C PHE A 167 -1.23 -4.03 15.29
N GLU A 168 -2.08 -3.96 16.32
CA GLU A 168 -1.96 -3.03 17.44
C GLU A 168 -0.59 -3.07 18.14
N LYS A 169 -0.02 -4.27 18.36
CA LYS A 169 1.29 -4.41 18.99
C LYS A 169 2.41 -3.72 18.22
N TRP A 170 2.35 -3.72 16.88
CA TRP A 170 3.36 -3.07 16.04
C TRP A 170 3.19 -1.56 16.00
N PHE A 171 1.96 -1.04 16.13
CA PHE A 171 1.73 0.41 16.25
C PHE A 171 2.35 0.95 17.55
N GLU A 172 2.32 0.17 18.62
CA GLU A 172 2.91 0.50 19.91
C GLU A 172 4.44 0.34 19.89
N GLU A 173 4.94 -0.78 19.38
CA GLU A 173 6.36 -1.13 19.39
C GLU A 173 7.17 -0.25 18.43
N TYR A 174 6.61 0.05 17.25
CA TYR A 174 7.26 0.87 16.21
C TYR A 174 6.58 2.24 16.09
N ASN A 175 6.52 2.99 17.18
CA ASN A 175 5.81 4.27 17.24
C ASN A 175 6.43 5.39 16.37
N GLU A 176 7.63 5.20 15.85
CA GLU A 176 8.30 6.08 14.90
C GLU A 176 7.88 5.81 13.45
N VAL A 177 7.32 4.63 13.16
CA VAL A 177 6.83 4.25 11.84
C VAL A 177 5.42 4.79 11.63
N ARG A 178 5.17 5.42 10.49
CA ARG A 178 3.82 5.81 10.07
C ARG A 178 3.09 4.61 9.47
N PHE A 179 2.04 4.14 10.14
CA PHE A 179 1.14 3.12 9.62
C PHE A 179 -0.09 3.77 9.00
N ILE A 180 -0.42 3.43 7.76
CA ILE A 180 -1.58 3.93 7.03
C ILE A 180 -2.55 2.77 6.85
N LEU A 181 -3.69 2.84 7.52
CA LEU A 181 -4.77 1.85 7.44
C LEU A 181 -5.65 2.18 6.24
N ALA A 182 -5.52 1.41 5.16
CA ALA A 182 -6.28 1.67 3.95
C ALA A 182 -7.78 1.42 4.14
N HIS A 183 -8.60 2.19 3.39
CA HIS A 183 -10.05 1.98 3.21
C HIS A 183 -10.94 2.30 4.42
N MET A 184 -10.43 2.73 5.55
CA MET A 184 -11.22 3.02 6.77
C MET A 184 -12.14 1.87 7.20
N ARG A 185 -11.70 0.60 7.06
CA ARG A 185 -12.54 -0.59 7.30
C ARG A 185 -11.98 -1.51 8.39
N PRO A 186 -12.79 -1.90 9.39
CA PRO A 186 -14.03 -1.25 9.83
C PRO A 186 -13.74 0.14 10.42
N VAL A 187 -14.60 1.11 10.13
CA VAL A 187 -14.35 2.51 10.52
C VAL A 187 -14.19 2.70 12.02
N ASP A 188 -15.01 2.02 12.84
CA ASP A 188 -14.92 2.13 14.31
C ASP A 188 -13.58 1.61 14.86
N THR A 189 -13.07 0.52 14.27
CA THR A 189 -11.78 -0.03 14.65
C THR A 189 -10.65 0.89 14.20
N THR A 190 -10.73 1.45 12.98
CA THR A 190 -9.77 2.43 12.46
C THR A 190 -9.71 3.67 13.36
N ILE A 191 -10.86 4.25 13.72
CA ILE A 191 -10.94 5.40 14.65
C ILE A 191 -10.31 5.05 16.00
N LYS A 192 -10.63 3.89 16.55
CA LYS A 192 -10.06 3.42 17.83
C LYS A 192 -8.52 3.36 17.76
N MET A 193 -7.94 2.80 16.68
CA MET A 193 -6.49 2.73 16.51
C MET A 193 -5.88 4.12 16.34
N MET A 194 -6.48 4.98 15.53
CA MET A 194 -6.02 6.36 15.34
C MET A 194 -6.05 7.20 16.63
N LYS A 195 -7.07 7.02 17.48
CA LYS A 195 -7.15 7.70 18.78
C LYS A 195 -6.09 7.22 19.76
N LYS A 196 -5.77 5.94 19.71
CA LYS A 196 -4.81 5.33 20.63
C LYS A 196 -3.36 5.58 20.24
N TYR A 197 -3.08 5.64 18.92
CA TYR A 197 -1.73 5.72 18.39
C TYR A 197 -1.56 6.89 17.44
N ASN A 198 -0.65 7.81 17.74
CA ASN A 198 -0.41 9.01 16.94
C ASN A 198 0.27 8.72 15.60
N ASN A 199 0.94 7.60 15.47
CA ASN A 199 1.59 7.13 14.25
C ASN A 199 0.66 6.37 13.31
N VAL A 200 -0.63 6.20 13.67
CA VAL A 200 -1.65 5.57 12.82
C VAL A 200 -2.44 6.62 12.06
N TRP A 201 -2.48 6.44 10.76
CA TRP A 201 -3.15 7.24 9.73
C TRP A 201 -4.16 6.38 8.97
N THR A 202 -4.95 6.98 8.11
CA THR A 202 -5.84 6.25 7.19
C THR A 202 -5.97 6.97 5.85
N ASP A 203 -6.55 6.30 4.85
CA ASP A 203 -6.87 6.90 3.56
C ASP A 203 -8.35 6.76 3.19
N THR A 204 -8.77 7.49 2.16
CA THR A 204 -10.16 7.48 1.66
C THR A 204 -10.40 6.46 0.55
N ALA A 205 -9.38 5.70 0.12
CA ALA A 205 -9.50 4.74 -0.96
C ALA A 205 -10.62 3.72 -0.67
N PHE A 206 -11.61 3.60 -1.54
CA PHE A 206 -12.77 2.74 -1.33
C PHE A 206 -13.55 2.98 -0.02
N ALA A 207 -13.32 4.07 0.68
CA ALA A 207 -14.04 4.35 1.92
C ALA A 207 -15.43 4.92 1.59
N PRO A 208 -16.51 4.41 2.22
CA PRO A 208 -17.82 5.05 2.12
C PRO A 208 -17.79 6.48 2.68
N ASP A 209 -18.56 7.40 2.09
CA ASP A 209 -18.61 8.80 2.52
C ASP A 209 -18.93 8.95 4.00
N GLU A 210 -19.87 8.15 4.52
CA GLU A 210 -20.21 8.10 5.94
C GLU A 210 -19.04 7.70 6.84
N SER A 211 -18.13 6.85 6.36
CA SER A 211 -16.91 6.48 7.10
C SER A 211 -15.95 7.66 7.15
N VAL A 212 -15.79 8.38 6.04
CA VAL A 212 -14.95 9.58 5.95
C VAL A 212 -15.52 10.66 6.88
N GLU A 213 -16.81 10.96 6.79
CA GLU A 213 -17.49 11.94 7.66
C GLU A 213 -17.33 11.59 9.13
N LYS A 214 -17.44 10.31 9.49
CA LYS A 214 -17.28 9.83 10.86
C LYS A 214 -15.86 10.07 11.39
N VAL A 215 -14.82 9.76 10.59
CA VAL A 215 -13.42 10.01 10.99
C VAL A 215 -13.17 11.51 11.21
N PHE A 216 -13.71 12.37 10.33
CA PHE A 216 -13.60 13.83 10.48
C PHE A 216 -14.37 14.37 11.69
N SER A 217 -15.54 13.80 12.03
CA SER A 217 -16.31 14.19 13.22
C SER A 217 -15.61 13.87 14.54
N GLU A 218 -14.64 12.95 14.51
CA GLU A 218 -13.81 12.56 15.65
C GLU A 218 -12.49 13.37 15.75
N GLU A 219 -12.40 14.48 14.98
CA GLU A 219 -11.24 15.39 14.93
C GLU A 219 -9.93 14.72 14.48
N LEU A 220 -10.02 13.68 13.63
CA LEU A 220 -8.89 12.92 13.12
C LEU A 220 -8.49 13.28 11.68
N GLY A 221 -9.10 14.30 11.10
CA GLY A 221 -8.96 14.66 9.69
C GLY A 221 -7.54 15.05 9.26
N ASP A 222 -6.70 15.50 10.18
CA ASP A 222 -5.29 15.82 9.94
C ASP A 222 -4.41 14.60 9.65
N ARG A 223 -4.93 13.39 9.93
CA ARG A 223 -4.29 12.10 9.67
C ARG A 223 -5.06 11.27 8.63
N VAL A 224 -5.85 11.92 7.77
CA VAL A 224 -6.54 11.30 6.65
C VAL A 224 -5.85 11.71 5.34
N LEU A 225 -5.48 10.73 4.53
CA LEU A 225 -4.90 10.91 3.22
C LEU A 225 -5.98 10.70 2.14
N TYR A 226 -5.99 11.54 1.10
CA TYR A 226 -6.86 11.31 -0.03
C TYR A 226 -6.31 10.17 -0.88
N GLY A 227 -7.08 9.11 -1.09
CA GLY A 227 -6.75 7.99 -1.94
C GLY A 227 -7.98 7.54 -2.71
N THR A 228 -7.80 7.09 -3.96
CA THR A 228 -8.91 6.66 -4.83
C THR A 228 -8.95 5.16 -5.07
N ASP A 229 -7.87 4.44 -4.84
CA ASP A 229 -7.67 3.05 -5.28
C ASP A 229 -7.72 2.90 -6.82
N TYR A 230 -7.45 3.99 -7.54
CA TYR A 230 -7.41 3.97 -9.01
C TYR A 230 -6.37 2.94 -9.51
N PRO A 231 -6.64 2.18 -10.55
CA PRO A 231 -7.85 2.17 -11.38
C PRO A 231 -8.89 1.11 -10.95
N LEU A 232 -8.74 0.52 -9.76
CA LEU A 232 -9.66 -0.51 -9.27
C LEU A 232 -11.05 0.05 -8.99
N ASN A 233 -11.15 1.35 -8.71
CA ASN A 233 -12.40 2.08 -8.48
C ASN A 233 -12.65 3.17 -9.55
N LYS A 234 -12.70 2.76 -10.81
CA LYS A 234 -12.84 3.67 -11.96
C LYS A 234 -14.09 4.57 -11.89
N GLU A 235 -15.21 4.07 -11.36
CA GLU A 235 -16.48 4.83 -11.32
C GLU A 235 -16.41 6.01 -10.35
N VAL A 236 -15.80 5.83 -9.20
CA VAL A 236 -15.64 6.92 -8.20
C VAL A 236 -14.66 7.97 -8.71
N TYR A 237 -13.56 7.53 -9.32
CA TYR A 237 -12.53 8.42 -9.83
C TYR A 237 -13.05 9.40 -10.91
N LEU A 238 -13.83 8.90 -11.88
CA LEU A 238 -14.38 9.72 -12.96
C LEU A 238 -15.46 10.69 -12.48
N THR A 239 -16.20 10.35 -11.41
CA THR A 239 -17.22 11.23 -10.82
C THR A 239 -16.62 12.33 -9.96
N ASP A 240 -15.60 12.03 -9.17
CA ASP A 240 -14.95 13.01 -8.29
C ASP A 240 -14.18 14.09 -9.05
N LEU A 241 -13.56 13.74 -10.17
CA LEU A 241 -12.82 14.69 -11.01
C LEU A 241 -13.74 15.62 -11.83
N ASN A 242 -14.96 15.17 -12.14
CA ASN A 242 -15.93 15.97 -12.88
C ASN A 242 -16.77 16.91 -11.98
N ASN A 243 -16.68 16.76 -10.65
CA ASN A 243 -17.43 17.56 -9.66
C ASN A 243 -16.54 18.56 -8.87
N GLY A 244 -15.25 18.73 -9.27
CA GLY A 244 -14.28 19.61 -8.61
C GLY A 244 -14.14 21.00 -9.26
#